data_2d91dce2e921fe32458cfa0dfe140bf3
#
_entry.id   2d91dce2e921fe32458cfa0dfe140bf3
#
_cell.length_a   1.000
_cell.length_b   1.000
_cell.length_c   1.000
_cell.angle_alpha   90.00
_cell.angle_beta   90.00
_cell.angle_gamma   90.00
#
_symmetry.space_group_name_H-M   'P 1'
#
loop_
_entity.id
_entity.type
_entity.pdbx_description
1 polymer ?
#
loop_
_entity_poly.entity_id
_entity_poly.type
_entity_poly.pdbx_seq_one_letter_code
_entity_poly.pdbx_strand_id
1 'polypeptide(L)'
;MTILTGVVLLLAACSGGDAATTTSSTSTTVPMTTTEPTNTTTTAPTTTTTFASTTTAGQEIDVSVEGGAVVGPGRITVAVGEQVSVWVLSDVDAEIHVHGYDLFFEATAGVPIEVALTADVPGIFEVELEQTHTPLFALEVTP
;
A
#
# COMPACT_ATOMS: atom_id res chain seq x y z
N MET A 1 7.60 -44.79 32.77
CA MET A 1 6.24 -45.35 32.65
C MET A 1 5.74 -45.08 31.23
N THR A 2 5.80 -46.10 30.47
CA THR A 2 5.62 -46.19 29.02
C THR A 2 4.13 -46.29 28.73
N ILE A 3 3.56 -45.48 27.82
CA ILE A 3 2.36 -45.84 27.08
C ILE A 3 2.49 -45.30 25.63
N LEU A 4 2.59 -46.12 24.83
CA LEU A 4 2.50 -46.44 23.42
C LEU A 4 1.04 -46.37 22.92
N THR A 5 0.92 -46.20 21.60
CA THR A 5 -0.20 -46.57 20.70
C THR A 5 -1.15 -45.44 20.32
N GLY A 6 -1.23 -45.06 19.03
CA GLY A 6 -2.12 -45.56 18.04
C GLY A 6 -2.01 -44.81 16.70
N VAL A 7 -1.58 -45.53 15.72
CA VAL A 7 -1.67 -45.24 14.29
C VAL A 7 -3.10 -45.50 13.83
N VAL A 8 -3.73 -44.55 13.12
CA VAL A 8 -4.88 -44.82 12.23
C VAL A 8 -4.62 -44.19 10.87
N LEU A 9 -4.32 -45.08 9.94
CA LEU A 9 -4.23 -44.87 8.50
C LEU A 9 -5.62 -45.10 7.91
N LEU A 10 -6.20 -44.14 7.22
CA LEU A 10 -7.39 -44.34 6.38
C LEU A 10 -7.12 -43.74 5.00
N LEU A 11 -6.84 -44.70 4.07
CA LEU A 11 -6.92 -44.48 2.64
C LEU A 11 -8.39 -44.58 2.21
N ALA A 12 -8.85 -43.62 1.42
CA ALA A 12 -10.01 -43.80 0.55
C ALA A 12 -9.71 -43.22 -0.82
N ALA A 13 -9.46 -44.12 -1.76
CA ALA A 13 -9.45 -43.87 -3.20
C ALA A 13 -10.90 -43.91 -3.69
N CYS A 14 -11.32 -42.97 -4.54
CA CYS A 14 -12.42 -43.14 -5.47
C CYS A 14 -12.07 -42.53 -6.82
N SER A 15 -12.05 -43.44 -7.75
CA SER A 15 -11.88 -43.38 -9.19
C SER A 15 -13.20 -43.01 -9.89
N GLY A 16 -13.08 -42.45 -11.12
CA GLY A 16 -14.11 -42.35 -12.15
C GLY A 16 -14.59 -40.93 -12.38
N GLY A 17 -14.73 -40.43 -13.59
CA GLY A 17 -14.89 -41.02 -14.87
C GLY A 17 -14.87 -39.95 -15.97
N ASP A 18 -14.58 -40.39 -17.16
CA ASP A 18 -14.59 -39.77 -18.48
C ASP A 18 -15.84 -38.90 -18.79
N ALA A 19 -15.61 -37.79 -19.48
CA ALA A 19 -16.45 -37.38 -20.61
C ALA A 19 -15.72 -36.32 -21.47
N ALA A 20 -15.16 -36.81 -22.55
CA ALA A 20 -14.69 -35.99 -23.67
C ALA A 20 -15.93 -35.42 -24.40
N THR A 21 -16.05 -34.08 -24.44
CA THR A 21 -16.94 -33.40 -25.39
C THR A 21 -16.09 -32.61 -26.37
N THR A 22 -15.93 -33.21 -27.54
CA THR A 22 -15.32 -32.60 -28.73
C THR A 22 -16.32 -31.57 -29.31
N THR A 23 -16.06 -30.30 -29.17
CA THR A 23 -16.78 -29.26 -29.92
C THR A 23 -15.85 -28.69 -30.97
N SER A 24 -16.08 -29.08 -32.22
CA SER A 24 -15.48 -28.50 -33.42
C SER A 24 -15.94 -27.05 -33.56
N SER A 25 -15.06 -26.08 -33.41
CA SER A 25 -15.30 -24.69 -33.81
C SER A 25 -14.66 -24.41 -35.15
N THR A 26 -15.50 -24.15 -36.12
CA THR A 26 -15.21 -23.73 -37.48
C THR A 26 -14.44 -22.42 -37.49
N SER A 27 -13.21 -22.44 -38.02
CA SER A 27 -12.41 -21.24 -38.31
C SER A 27 -13.01 -20.46 -39.46
N THR A 28 -13.58 -19.30 -39.16
CA THR A 28 -13.88 -18.29 -40.19
C THR A 28 -12.71 -17.33 -40.31
N THR A 29 -11.96 -17.46 -41.38
CA THR A 29 -10.86 -16.56 -41.78
C THR A 29 -11.44 -15.23 -42.22
N VAL A 30 -11.24 -14.16 -41.49
CA VAL A 30 -11.52 -12.79 -41.88
C VAL A 30 -10.21 -12.16 -42.37
N PRO A 31 -10.15 -11.55 -43.55
CA PRO A 31 -8.91 -10.92 -44.01
C PRO A 31 -8.60 -9.68 -43.18
N MET A 32 -7.44 -9.65 -42.54
CA MET A 32 -6.89 -8.48 -41.86
C MET A 32 -6.51 -7.41 -42.91
N THR A 33 -7.25 -6.33 -42.92
CA THR A 33 -6.80 -5.09 -43.56
C THR A 33 -5.81 -4.43 -42.60
N THR A 34 -4.55 -4.46 -42.94
CA THR A 34 -3.47 -3.74 -42.24
C THR A 34 -3.67 -2.25 -42.47
N THR A 35 -4.23 -1.56 -41.50
CA THR A 35 -4.17 -0.10 -41.45
C THR A 35 -3.04 0.25 -40.47
N GLU A 36 -1.96 0.76 -41.02
CA GLU A 36 -0.81 1.30 -40.31
C GLU A 36 -1.29 2.44 -39.37
N PRO A 37 -1.04 2.39 -38.04
CA PRO A 37 -1.34 3.54 -37.20
C PRO A 37 -0.26 4.59 -37.41
N THR A 38 -0.64 5.69 -38.03
CA THR A 38 0.13 6.93 -38.04
C THR A 38 0.30 7.38 -36.60
N ASN A 39 1.54 7.28 -36.08
CA ASN A 39 1.93 7.84 -34.81
C ASN A 39 1.81 9.36 -34.84
N THR A 40 0.66 9.87 -34.46
CA THR A 40 0.52 11.26 -34.10
C THR A 40 1.01 11.39 -32.68
N THR A 41 2.24 11.87 -32.51
CA THR A 41 2.79 12.29 -31.23
C THR A 41 1.96 13.48 -30.73
N THR A 42 0.89 13.20 -30.01
CA THR A 42 0.18 14.22 -29.25
C THR A 42 1.04 14.49 -28.01
N THR A 43 1.84 15.55 -28.08
CA THR A 43 2.49 16.15 -26.92
C THR A 43 1.38 16.65 -26.00
N ALA A 44 1.01 15.86 -24.99
CA ALA A 44 0.15 16.34 -23.93
C ALA A 44 0.85 17.52 -23.24
N PRO A 45 0.16 18.64 -22.98
CA PRO A 45 0.74 19.69 -22.15
C PRO A 45 0.97 19.09 -20.77
N THR A 46 2.22 18.97 -20.38
CA THR A 46 2.61 18.71 -19.00
C THR A 46 2.13 19.92 -18.19
N THR A 47 0.94 19.82 -17.65
CA THR A 47 0.49 20.76 -16.62
C THR A 47 1.33 20.42 -15.40
N THR A 48 2.47 21.08 -15.26
CA THR A 48 3.18 21.13 -14.00
C THR A 48 2.26 21.86 -13.04
N THR A 49 1.42 21.12 -12.34
CA THR A 49 0.73 21.62 -11.16
C THR A 49 1.82 21.81 -10.13
N THR A 50 2.38 23.01 -10.08
CA THR A 50 3.21 23.45 -8.97
C THR A 50 2.25 23.54 -7.79
N PHE A 51 2.16 22.45 -7.03
CA PHE A 51 1.62 22.53 -5.69
C PHE A 51 2.60 23.42 -4.93
N ALA A 52 2.17 24.61 -4.60
CA ALA A 52 2.89 25.41 -3.64
C ALA A 52 2.81 24.65 -2.31
N SER A 53 3.81 23.81 -2.05
CA SER A 53 4.05 23.27 -0.73
C SER A 53 4.28 24.48 0.16
N THR A 54 3.25 24.93 0.87
CA THR A 54 3.46 25.76 2.04
C THR A 54 3.90 24.81 3.14
N THR A 55 5.09 24.29 2.98
CA THR A 55 5.85 23.66 4.05
C THR A 55 6.00 24.77 5.08
N THR A 56 5.39 24.62 6.24
CA THR A 56 5.85 25.34 7.43
C THR A 56 7.34 25.11 7.49
N ALA A 57 8.09 26.20 7.38
CA ALA A 57 9.50 26.25 7.04
C ALA A 57 10.34 25.11 7.65
N GLY A 58 10.73 24.13 6.84
CA GLY A 58 12.07 23.57 6.95
C GLY A 58 12.35 22.54 8.04
N GLN A 59 11.38 21.84 8.60
CA GLN A 59 11.66 20.67 9.42
C GLN A 59 11.24 19.42 8.68
N GLU A 60 12.22 18.75 8.08
CA GLU A 60 12.06 17.39 7.61
C GLU A 60 11.81 16.52 8.85
N ILE A 61 10.66 15.84 8.88
CA ILE A 61 10.27 14.99 9.99
C ILE A 61 10.54 13.56 9.55
N ASP A 62 11.46 12.91 10.27
CA ASP A 62 11.86 11.55 10.00
C ASP A 62 11.35 10.62 11.09
N VAL A 63 10.81 9.46 10.67
CA VAL A 63 10.43 8.35 11.51
C VAL A 63 11.13 7.10 11.00
N SER A 64 11.81 6.36 11.87
CA SER A 64 12.40 5.07 11.52
C SER A 64 11.88 3.94 12.38
N VAL A 65 11.75 2.76 11.77
CA VAL A 65 11.35 1.51 12.43
C VAL A 65 12.46 0.49 12.21
N GLU A 66 13.03 -0.02 13.30
CA GLU A 66 14.06 -1.05 13.28
C GLU A 66 13.78 -2.11 14.35
N GLY A 67 13.61 -3.37 13.95
CA GLY A 67 13.32 -4.48 14.86
C GLY A 67 12.07 -4.27 15.74
N GLY A 68 11.08 -3.51 15.23
CA GLY A 68 9.87 -3.13 15.94
C GLY A 68 10.02 -1.95 16.89
N ALA A 69 11.22 -1.36 17.00
CA ALA A 69 11.44 -0.11 17.73
C ALA A 69 11.22 1.09 16.82
N VAL A 70 10.45 2.07 17.30
CA VAL A 70 10.14 3.31 16.55
C VAL A 70 10.98 4.45 17.11
N VAL A 71 11.66 5.17 16.21
CA VAL A 71 12.40 6.39 16.51
C VAL A 71 11.79 7.54 15.71
N GLY A 72 11.28 8.54 16.41
CA GLY A 72 10.60 9.67 15.78
C GLY A 72 10.06 10.64 16.83
N PRO A 73 9.32 11.67 16.41
CA PRO A 73 8.84 12.73 17.31
C PRO A 73 7.76 12.27 18.30
N GLY A 74 7.15 11.08 18.09
CA GLY A 74 6.04 10.58 18.88
C GLY A 74 4.72 11.36 18.68
N ARG A 75 4.78 12.69 18.51
CA ARG A 75 3.64 13.54 18.16
C ARG A 75 4.06 14.67 17.24
N ILE A 76 3.21 14.97 16.26
CA ILE A 76 3.34 16.08 15.32
C ILE A 76 2.09 16.95 15.48
N THR A 77 2.27 18.23 15.72
CA THR A 77 1.15 19.19 15.89
C THR A 77 1.15 20.18 14.75
N VAL A 78 0.03 20.32 14.08
CA VAL A 78 -0.19 21.22 12.94
C VAL A 78 -1.52 21.95 13.09
N ALA A 79 -1.72 23.05 12.35
CA ALA A 79 -3.01 23.72 12.28
C ALA A 79 -3.89 23.08 11.17
N VAL A 80 -5.20 23.22 11.31
CA VAL A 80 -6.14 22.78 10.27
C VAL A 80 -5.85 23.49 8.95
N GLY A 81 -5.82 22.71 7.85
CA GLY A 81 -5.49 23.18 6.50
C GLY A 81 -4.01 23.11 6.14
N GLU A 82 -3.12 22.79 7.09
CA GLU A 82 -1.69 22.62 6.80
C GLU A 82 -1.40 21.31 6.05
N GLN A 83 -0.34 21.35 5.24
CA GLN A 83 0.22 20.18 4.58
C GLN A 83 1.21 19.49 5.52
N VAL A 84 1.05 18.20 5.73
CA VAL A 84 1.94 17.37 6.52
C VAL A 84 2.73 16.47 5.58
N SER A 85 4.03 16.40 5.77
CA SER A 85 4.93 15.49 5.06
C SER A 85 5.90 14.89 6.07
N VAL A 86 5.87 13.56 6.19
CA VAL A 86 6.70 12.78 7.11
C VAL A 86 7.39 11.67 6.33
N TRP A 87 8.70 11.60 6.44
CA TRP A 87 9.46 10.50 5.88
C TRP A 87 9.51 9.34 6.84
N VAL A 88 9.12 8.15 6.37
CA VAL A 88 9.13 6.92 7.15
C VAL A 88 10.07 5.92 6.49
N LEU A 89 10.99 5.37 7.28
CA LEU A 89 11.87 4.27 6.90
C LEU A 89 11.54 3.05 7.77
N SER A 90 11.15 1.95 7.14
CA SER A 90 10.89 0.68 7.82
C SER A 90 11.92 -0.37 7.41
N ASP A 91 12.31 -1.24 8.33
CA ASP A 91 13.16 -2.40 8.07
C ASP A 91 12.39 -3.62 7.55
N VAL A 92 11.06 -3.52 7.51
CA VAL A 92 10.15 -4.53 6.97
C VAL A 92 9.17 -3.92 5.97
N ASP A 93 8.66 -4.75 5.05
CA ASP A 93 7.53 -4.38 4.21
C ASP A 93 6.28 -4.23 5.10
N ALA A 94 5.58 -3.12 4.98
CA ALA A 94 4.44 -2.81 5.83
C ALA A 94 3.49 -1.82 5.13
N GLU A 95 2.26 -1.77 5.61
CA GLU A 95 1.29 -0.74 5.26
C GLU A 95 1.19 0.26 6.42
N ILE A 96 1.34 1.54 6.13
CA ILE A 96 1.19 2.62 7.08
C ILE A 96 -0.25 3.13 6.97
N HIS A 97 -0.97 3.13 8.07
CA HIS A 97 -2.35 3.61 8.15
C HIS A 97 -2.43 4.91 8.95
N VAL A 98 -3.07 5.92 8.36
CA VAL A 98 -3.40 7.18 9.04
C VAL A 98 -4.87 7.11 9.47
N HIS A 99 -5.10 6.81 10.74
CA HIS A 99 -6.46 6.69 11.28
C HIS A 99 -7.24 8.01 11.15
N GLY A 100 -8.54 7.90 10.91
CA GLY A 100 -9.44 9.05 10.77
C GLY A 100 -9.40 9.76 9.43
N TYR A 101 -8.28 9.68 8.71
CA TYR A 101 -8.15 10.09 7.31
C TYR A 101 -8.37 8.91 6.35
N ASP A 102 -8.27 7.68 6.86
CA ASP A 102 -8.41 6.42 6.10
C ASP A 102 -7.44 6.37 4.91
N LEU A 103 -6.20 6.82 5.13
CA LEU A 103 -5.14 6.84 4.14
C LEU A 103 -4.14 5.72 4.43
N PHE A 104 -3.72 5.03 3.36
CA PHE A 104 -2.78 3.91 3.41
C PHE A 104 -1.58 4.18 2.51
N PHE A 105 -0.38 3.84 2.98
CA PHE A 105 0.88 3.99 2.26
C PHE A 105 1.71 2.70 2.37
N GLU A 106 2.12 2.16 1.22
CA GLU A 106 2.91 0.94 1.15
C GLU A 106 4.40 1.23 1.40
N ALA A 107 4.92 0.81 2.54
CA ALA A 107 6.34 0.90 2.86
C ALA A 107 7.08 -0.36 2.41
N THR A 108 8.18 -0.17 1.67
CA THR A 108 9.10 -1.25 1.28
C THR A 108 10.31 -1.24 2.21
N ALA A 109 10.71 -2.42 2.69
CA ALA A 109 11.85 -2.57 3.60
C ALA A 109 13.12 -1.86 3.09
N GLY A 110 13.67 -0.99 3.92
CA GLY A 110 14.88 -0.22 3.64
C GLY A 110 14.73 0.91 2.61
N VAL A 111 13.49 1.23 2.17
CA VAL A 111 13.22 2.32 1.24
C VAL A 111 12.39 3.40 1.95
N PRO A 112 12.89 4.65 2.05
CA PRO A 112 12.10 5.74 2.62
C PRO A 112 10.85 6.02 1.80
N ILE A 113 9.72 6.23 2.49
CA ILE A 113 8.45 6.65 1.89
C ILE A 113 7.97 7.96 2.51
N GLU A 114 7.41 8.83 1.70
CA GLU A 114 6.76 10.06 2.15
C GLU A 114 5.28 9.80 2.48
N VAL A 115 4.90 10.03 3.73
CA VAL A 115 3.50 10.09 4.17
C VAL A 115 3.06 11.54 4.11
N ALA A 116 2.28 11.87 3.06
CA ALA A 116 1.85 13.24 2.79
C ALA A 116 0.33 13.35 2.80
N LEU A 117 -0.20 14.33 3.55
CA LEU A 117 -1.63 14.62 3.61
C LEU A 117 -1.91 16.09 3.91
N THR A 118 -3.16 16.51 3.70
CA THR A 118 -3.66 17.80 4.18
C THR A 118 -4.40 17.58 5.50
N ALA A 119 -4.02 18.26 6.55
CA ALA A 119 -4.61 18.15 7.88
C ALA A 119 -5.92 18.96 7.94
N ASP A 120 -6.99 18.50 7.31
CA ASP A 120 -8.26 19.22 7.14
C ASP A 120 -9.31 18.93 8.22
N VAL A 121 -9.07 17.94 9.09
CA VAL A 121 -9.96 17.54 10.18
C VAL A 121 -9.29 17.81 11.53
N PRO A 122 -9.85 18.67 12.41
CA PRO A 122 -9.30 18.86 13.74
C PRO A 122 -9.44 17.59 14.60
N GLY A 123 -8.38 17.22 15.35
CA GLY A 123 -8.38 16.03 16.19
C GLY A 123 -6.99 15.47 16.45
N ILE A 124 -6.96 14.32 17.07
CA ILE A 124 -5.72 13.53 17.27
C ILE A 124 -5.90 12.21 16.55
N PHE A 125 -5.00 11.92 15.62
CA PHE A 125 -5.05 10.76 14.76
C PHE A 125 -3.80 9.93 14.95
N GLU A 126 -3.97 8.62 15.12
CA GLU A 126 -2.86 7.68 15.20
C GLU A 126 -2.38 7.31 13.80
N VAL A 127 -1.06 7.24 13.64
CA VAL A 127 -0.41 6.73 12.44
C VAL A 127 0.39 5.52 12.85
N GLU A 128 0.11 4.36 12.25
CA GLU A 128 0.68 3.08 12.66
C GLU A 128 1.06 2.19 11.48
N LEU A 129 1.84 1.14 11.77
CA LEU A 129 1.98 0.00 10.86
C LEU A 129 0.79 -0.93 11.05
N GLU A 130 -0.06 -1.04 10.01
CA GLU A 130 -1.35 -1.76 10.07
C GLU A 130 -1.23 -3.21 10.53
N GLN A 131 -0.25 -3.97 9.99
CA GLN A 131 -0.14 -5.41 10.25
C GLN A 131 0.24 -5.74 11.70
N THR A 132 0.98 -4.85 12.38
CA THR A 132 1.51 -5.07 13.73
C THR A 132 0.89 -4.15 14.77
N HIS A 133 0.06 -3.20 14.35
CA HIS A 133 -0.47 -2.10 15.17
C HIS A 133 0.63 -1.37 15.93
N THR A 134 1.78 -1.17 15.27
CA THR A 134 2.90 -0.46 15.85
C THR A 134 2.72 1.04 15.63
N PRO A 135 2.48 1.84 16.69
CA PRO A 135 2.28 3.27 16.54
C PRO A 135 3.59 3.95 16.12
N LEU A 136 3.52 4.74 15.05
CA LEU A 136 4.65 5.52 14.53
C LEU A 136 4.68 6.91 15.18
N PHE A 137 3.56 7.61 15.15
CA PHE A 137 3.36 8.92 15.78
C PHE A 137 1.86 9.23 15.90
N ALA A 138 1.54 10.25 16.70
CA ALA A 138 0.21 10.85 16.72
C ALA A 138 0.24 12.18 15.95
N LEU A 139 -0.69 12.37 15.01
CA LEU A 139 -0.94 13.65 14.34
C LEU A 139 -2.01 14.41 15.09
N GLU A 140 -1.64 15.55 15.69
CA GLU A 140 -2.56 16.47 16.35
C GLU A 140 -2.84 17.65 15.44
N VAL A 141 -4.10 17.78 15.02
CA VAL A 141 -4.58 18.88 14.18
C VAL A 141 -5.38 19.85 15.04
N THR A 142 -4.84 21.05 15.21
CA THR A 142 -5.46 22.12 16.01
C THR A 142 -6.33 23.02 15.13
N PRO A 143 -7.46 23.55 15.67
CA PRO A 143 -8.32 24.50 14.96
C PRO A 143 -7.62 25.76 14.50
#